data_0237cb3a9a123c5c7250337e94efc4ff
#
_entry.id   0237cb3a9a123c5c7250337e94efc4ff
#
_cell.length_a   1.000
_cell.length_b   1.000
_cell.length_c   1.000
_cell.angle_alpha   90.00
_cell.angle_beta   90.00
_cell.angle_gamma   90.00
#
_symmetry.space_group_name_H-M   'P 1'
#
loop_
_entity.id
_entity.type
_entity.pdbx_description
1 polymer ?
#
loop_
_entity_poly.entity_id
_entity_poly.type
_entity_poly.pdbx_seq_one_letter_code
_entity_poly.pdbx_strand_id
1 'polypeptide(L)'
;LLARRDSKRLLVIGTGRQARYQIESHVAVMGLNLQFQVWGRLSERADSVVNEMSKVCSIERVDDLEASARDADIIVTITGSTAPLVLSDWVKPGTHITAVGADAPGKQELEVALVEKADVLVADHIEQCVDHGEISHFVQTDDTRKSTIVELGQVLNNPKMGRRNDSQITIADQTGIAACDIAISQSVLNSW
;
A
#
# COMPACT_ATOMS: atom_id res chain seq x y z
N LEU A 1 -4.91 10.61 -4.37
CA LEU A 1 -6.22 10.17 -4.87
C LEU A 1 -6.97 9.33 -3.85
N LEU A 2 -6.28 8.41 -3.16
CA LEU A 2 -6.90 7.43 -2.25
C LEU A 2 -6.62 7.73 -0.77
N ALA A 3 -5.45 8.25 -0.42
CA ALA A 3 -5.15 8.72 0.92
C ALA A 3 -5.83 10.07 1.21
N ARG A 4 -6.13 10.33 2.48
CA ARG A 4 -6.60 11.63 2.95
C ARG A 4 -5.48 12.67 2.85
N ARG A 5 -5.85 13.91 2.57
CA ARG A 5 -4.88 15.02 2.47
C ARG A 5 -4.26 15.42 3.80
N ASP A 6 -4.98 15.17 4.90
CA ASP A 6 -4.58 15.48 6.26
C ASP A 6 -3.88 14.32 6.97
N SER A 7 -3.54 13.23 6.25
CA SER A 7 -2.78 12.09 6.79
C SER A 7 -1.48 12.55 7.46
N LYS A 8 -1.19 11.99 8.63
CA LYS A 8 -0.04 12.35 9.46
C LYS A 8 0.93 11.18 9.67
N ARG A 9 0.44 9.95 9.71
CA ARG A 9 1.22 8.76 10.03
C ARG A 9 1.18 7.75 8.90
N LEU A 10 2.36 7.34 8.46
CA LEU A 10 2.51 6.32 7.44
C LEU A 10 3.33 5.17 8.00
N LEU A 11 2.74 3.98 8.03
CA LEU A 11 3.38 2.74 8.44
C LEU A 11 3.83 1.96 7.20
N VAL A 12 5.12 1.67 7.11
CA VAL A 12 5.70 0.75 6.11
C VAL A 12 5.92 -0.61 6.77
N ILE A 13 5.27 -1.63 6.25
CA ILE A 13 5.42 -3.02 6.69
C ILE A 13 6.29 -3.74 5.68
N GLY A 14 7.56 -3.92 6.01
CA GLY A 14 8.58 -4.50 5.16
C GLY A 14 9.86 -3.67 5.12
N THR A 15 10.99 -4.34 4.97
CA THR A 15 12.34 -3.76 5.05
C THR A 15 13.19 -4.12 3.84
N GLY A 16 12.54 -4.56 2.76
CA GLY A 16 13.18 -4.88 1.50
C GLY A 16 13.61 -3.64 0.72
N ARG A 17 14.20 -3.86 -0.47
CA ARG A 17 14.66 -2.78 -1.34
C ARG A 17 13.57 -1.74 -1.64
N GLN A 18 12.35 -2.19 -1.88
CA GLN A 18 11.21 -1.35 -2.23
C GLN A 18 10.78 -0.39 -1.09
N ALA A 19 11.04 -0.72 0.18
CA ALA A 19 10.65 0.11 1.30
C ALA A 19 11.17 1.55 1.17
N ARG A 20 12.42 1.71 0.74
CA ARG A 20 13.05 3.02 0.55
C ARG A 20 12.37 3.83 -0.54
N TYR A 21 12.10 3.21 -1.67
CA TYR A 21 11.42 3.86 -2.80
C TYR A 21 9.99 4.27 -2.46
N GLN A 22 9.27 3.45 -1.67
CA GLN A 22 7.94 3.81 -1.19
C GLN A 22 8.00 5.03 -0.25
N ILE A 23 8.97 5.08 0.66
CA ILE A 23 9.17 6.24 1.55
C ILE A 23 9.47 7.49 0.73
N GLU A 24 10.46 7.45 -0.17
CA GLU A 24 10.85 8.57 -1.03
C GLU A 24 9.68 9.07 -1.89
N SER A 25 8.92 8.16 -2.47
CA SER A 25 7.74 8.51 -3.30
C SER A 25 6.67 9.22 -2.48
N HIS A 26 6.39 8.74 -1.25
CA HIS A 26 5.42 9.40 -0.38
C HIS A 26 5.92 10.77 0.09
N VAL A 27 7.21 10.92 0.40
CA VAL A 27 7.81 12.24 0.70
C VAL A 27 7.66 13.19 -0.48
N ALA A 28 7.94 12.72 -1.70
CA ALA A 28 7.83 13.54 -2.91
C ALA A 28 6.40 14.01 -3.21
N VAL A 29 5.40 13.16 -2.94
CA VAL A 29 3.99 13.45 -3.27
C VAL A 29 3.26 14.16 -2.13
N MET A 30 3.50 13.79 -0.88
CA MET A 30 2.74 14.27 0.29
C MET A 30 3.52 15.27 1.16
N GLY A 31 4.82 15.42 0.89
CA GLY A 31 5.70 16.32 1.63
C GLY A 31 6.21 15.75 2.95
N LEU A 32 6.99 16.57 3.67
CA LEU A 32 7.72 16.18 4.88
C LEU A 32 6.86 16.17 6.16
N ASN A 33 5.56 16.48 6.07
CA ASN A 33 4.69 16.53 7.24
C ASN A 33 4.19 15.16 7.71
N LEU A 34 4.52 14.10 6.97
CA LEU A 34 4.27 12.71 7.38
C LEU A 34 5.32 12.24 8.37
N GLN A 35 4.87 11.59 9.41
CA GLN A 35 5.71 10.79 10.30
C GLN A 35 5.70 9.34 9.79
N PHE A 36 6.88 8.85 9.44
CA PHE A 36 7.04 7.50 8.94
C PHE A 36 7.36 6.53 10.06
N GLN A 37 6.74 5.36 10.01
CA GLN A 37 7.04 4.22 10.88
C GLN A 37 7.42 3.03 10.01
N VAL A 38 8.42 2.26 10.44
CA VAL A 38 8.86 1.06 9.73
C VAL A 38 8.80 -0.13 10.67
N TRP A 39 8.09 -1.15 10.24
CA TRP A 39 8.05 -2.44 10.88
C TRP A 39 8.69 -3.51 9.99
N GLY A 40 9.42 -4.43 10.60
CA GLY A 40 9.97 -5.58 9.92
C GLY A 40 10.24 -6.72 10.88
N ARG A 41 10.08 -7.95 10.41
CA ARG A 41 10.31 -9.18 11.20
C ARG A 41 11.70 -9.23 11.85
N LEU A 42 12.70 -8.62 11.23
CA LEU A 42 14.05 -8.48 11.74
C LEU A 42 14.31 -7.01 12.07
N SER A 43 14.44 -6.69 13.35
CA SER A 43 14.65 -5.33 13.86
C SER A 43 15.86 -4.64 13.22
N GLU A 44 16.97 -5.36 13.06
CA GLU A 44 18.20 -4.85 12.43
C GLU A 44 17.98 -4.34 11.01
N ARG A 45 17.09 -4.99 10.24
CA ARG A 45 16.75 -4.53 8.89
C ARG A 45 15.87 -3.28 8.92
N ALA A 46 14.96 -3.19 9.88
CA ALA A 46 14.16 -1.99 10.08
C ALA A 46 15.05 -0.82 10.50
N ASP A 47 15.98 -1.04 11.44
CA ASP A 47 16.98 -0.04 11.84
C ASP A 47 17.84 0.42 10.65
N SER A 48 18.22 -0.48 9.74
CA SER A 48 18.93 -0.11 8.52
C SER A 48 18.13 0.84 7.63
N VAL A 49 16.82 0.58 7.44
CA VAL A 49 15.94 1.47 6.69
C VAL A 49 15.82 2.83 7.38
N VAL A 50 15.60 2.84 8.69
CA VAL A 50 15.50 4.07 9.48
C VAL A 50 16.79 4.90 9.39
N ASN A 51 17.95 4.27 9.58
CA ASN A 51 19.26 4.97 9.51
C ASN A 51 19.50 5.60 8.15
N GLU A 52 19.09 4.95 7.07
CA GLU A 52 19.23 5.48 5.72
C GLU A 52 18.24 6.61 5.45
N MET A 53 16.97 6.42 5.80
CA MET A 53 15.89 7.33 5.44
C MET A 53 15.72 8.50 6.43
N SER A 54 16.33 8.46 7.60
CA SER A 54 16.33 9.58 8.58
C SER A 54 16.97 10.88 8.03
N LYS A 55 17.74 10.77 6.96
CA LYS A 55 18.30 11.92 6.22
C LYS A 55 17.27 12.59 5.29
N VAL A 56 16.19 11.89 4.99
CA VAL A 56 15.17 12.31 4.02
C VAL A 56 13.89 12.76 4.71
N CYS A 57 13.48 12.08 5.78
CA CYS A 57 12.21 12.33 6.47
C CYS A 57 12.27 11.97 7.96
N SER A 58 11.23 12.38 8.71
CA SER A 58 11.02 11.92 10.08
C SER A 58 10.54 10.48 10.06
N ILE A 59 11.35 9.55 10.58
CA ILE A 59 11.12 8.12 10.51
C ILE A 59 11.61 7.41 11.77
N GLU A 60 10.86 6.43 12.23
CA GLU A 60 11.21 5.60 13.38
C GLU A 60 10.93 4.12 13.11
N ARG A 61 11.65 3.24 13.81
CA ARG A 61 11.30 1.83 13.88
C ARG A 61 10.21 1.60 14.92
N VAL A 62 9.30 0.71 14.62
CA VAL A 62 8.27 0.24 15.56
C VAL A 62 8.36 -1.28 15.74
N ASP A 63 8.10 -1.75 16.96
CA ASP A 63 8.13 -3.17 17.31
C ASP A 63 6.71 -3.75 17.41
N ASP A 64 5.74 -2.95 17.83
CA ASP A 64 4.33 -3.33 17.95
C ASP A 64 3.59 -2.99 16.64
N LEU A 65 3.42 -4.02 15.80
CA LEU A 65 2.74 -3.88 14.51
C LEU A 65 1.26 -3.51 14.68
N GLU A 66 0.57 -4.14 15.66
CA GLU A 66 -0.85 -3.86 15.89
C GLU A 66 -1.07 -2.42 16.32
N ALA A 67 -0.36 -1.96 17.34
CA ALA A 67 -0.49 -0.59 17.83
C ALA A 67 -0.20 0.43 16.72
N SER A 68 0.83 0.18 15.91
CA SER A 68 1.21 1.04 14.79
C SER A 68 0.17 1.04 13.68
N ALA A 69 -0.40 -0.12 13.33
CA ALA A 69 -1.45 -0.22 12.32
C ALA A 69 -2.74 0.50 12.75
N ARG A 70 -3.12 0.39 14.04
CA ARG A 70 -4.29 1.08 14.61
C ARG A 70 -4.15 2.60 14.56
N ASP A 71 -2.95 3.13 14.64
CA ASP A 71 -2.68 4.56 14.64
C ASP A 71 -2.40 5.14 13.24
N ALA A 72 -2.04 4.30 12.28
CA ALA A 72 -1.69 4.71 10.92
C ALA A 72 -2.87 5.34 10.16
N ASP A 73 -2.57 6.37 9.37
CA ASP A 73 -3.48 6.94 8.36
C ASP A 73 -3.22 6.33 6.98
N ILE A 74 -1.97 5.92 6.75
CA ILE A 74 -1.54 5.23 5.54
C ILE A 74 -0.74 4.00 5.97
N ILE A 75 -1.03 2.85 5.35
CA ILE A 75 -0.27 1.60 5.52
C ILE A 75 0.27 1.19 4.15
N VAL A 76 1.55 0.88 4.09
CA VAL A 76 2.18 0.29 2.90
C VAL A 76 2.68 -1.09 3.28
N THR A 77 2.14 -2.14 2.67
CA THR A 77 2.64 -3.50 2.84
C THR A 77 3.52 -3.90 1.66
N ILE A 78 4.72 -4.41 1.96
CA ILE A 78 5.74 -4.64 0.94
C ILE A 78 6.68 -5.79 1.36
N THR A 79 6.07 -6.89 1.78
CA THR A 79 6.77 -8.08 2.24
C THR A 79 6.60 -9.25 1.28
N GLY A 80 7.27 -10.34 1.55
CA GLY A 80 7.04 -11.62 0.89
C GLY A 80 6.20 -12.57 1.75
N SER A 81 5.30 -12.05 2.60
CA SER A 81 4.48 -12.88 3.47
C SER A 81 3.51 -13.74 2.68
N THR A 82 3.25 -14.93 3.19
CA THR A 82 2.22 -15.86 2.69
C THR A 82 1.05 -15.97 3.67
N ALA A 83 1.00 -15.08 4.66
CA ALA A 83 -0.06 -15.01 5.66
C ALA A 83 -0.32 -13.55 6.02
N PRO A 84 -1.55 -13.19 6.39
CA PRO A 84 -1.92 -11.83 6.75
C PRO A 84 -1.02 -11.23 7.84
N LEU A 85 -0.60 -10.01 7.64
CA LEU A 85 0.14 -9.19 8.59
C LEU A 85 -0.72 -8.05 9.13
N VAL A 86 -1.70 -7.57 8.35
CA VAL A 86 -2.63 -6.52 8.76
C VAL A 86 -4.03 -7.11 8.89
N LEU A 87 -4.59 -7.03 10.09
CA LEU A 87 -5.91 -7.56 10.40
C LEU A 87 -6.99 -6.47 10.28
N SER A 88 -8.22 -6.89 9.95
CA SER A 88 -9.36 -6.01 9.74
C SER A 88 -9.67 -5.12 10.95
N ASP A 89 -9.54 -5.67 12.16
CA ASP A 89 -9.84 -4.97 13.41
C ASP A 89 -8.80 -3.91 13.79
N TRP A 90 -7.64 -3.92 13.13
CA TRP A 90 -6.59 -2.93 13.39
C TRP A 90 -6.79 -1.65 12.56
N VAL A 91 -7.56 -1.73 11.49
CA VAL A 91 -7.69 -0.63 10.52
C VAL A 91 -8.87 0.26 10.88
N LYS A 92 -8.56 1.52 11.23
CA LYS A 92 -9.54 2.56 11.56
C LYS A 92 -10.21 3.14 10.31
N PRO A 93 -11.41 3.71 10.43
CA PRO A 93 -12.03 4.49 9.36
C PRO A 93 -11.08 5.59 8.85
N GLY A 94 -11.07 5.81 7.54
CA GLY A 94 -10.24 6.82 6.89
C GLY A 94 -8.85 6.37 6.49
N THR A 95 -8.41 5.16 6.88
CA THR A 95 -7.10 4.64 6.49
C THR A 95 -7.02 4.35 4.99
N HIS A 96 -5.86 4.61 4.41
CA HIS A 96 -5.47 4.14 3.08
C HIS A 96 -4.43 3.03 3.18
N ILE A 97 -4.60 1.98 2.39
CA ILE A 97 -3.64 0.87 2.31
C ILE A 97 -3.13 0.75 0.88
N THR A 98 -1.82 0.70 0.71
CA THR A 98 -1.15 0.33 -0.53
C THR A 98 -0.51 -1.04 -0.32
N ALA A 99 -1.07 -2.08 -0.92
CA ALA A 99 -0.57 -3.43 -0.88
C ALA A 99 0.29 -3.69 -2.10
N VAL A 100 1.57 -3.99 -1.89
CA VAL A 100 2.57 -4.14 -2.96
C VAL A 100 3.28 -5.50 -2.88
N GLY A 101 3.27 -6.16 -1.73
CA GLY A 101 4.08 -7.34 -1.52
C GLY A 101 3.48 -8.63 -2.07
N ALA A 102 2.17 -8.69 -2.27
CA ALA A 102 1.48 -9.86 -2.83
C ALA A 102 1.55 -9.87 -4.37
N ASP A 103 2.75 -9.83 -4.93
CA ASP A 103 3.06 -9.74 -6.36
C ASP A 103 3.25 -11.10 -7.05
N ALA A 104 2.91 -12.21 -6.37
CA ALA A 104 3.04 -13.57 -6.89
C ALA A 104 2.03 -14.51 -6.22
N PRO A 105 1.63 -15.61 -6.89
CA PRO A 105 0.69 -16.58 -6.34
C PRO A 105 1.08 -17.07 -4.94
N GLY A 106 0.09 -17.15 -4.04
CA GLY A 106 0.25 -17.65 -2.68
C GLY A 106 0.82 -16.64 -1.68
N LYS A 107 1.13 -15.41 -2.09
CA LYS A 107 1.45 -14.33 -1.17
C LYS A 107 0.19 -13.68 -0.62
N GLN A 108 0.28 -13.21 0.61
CA GLN A 108 -0.81 -12.51 1.29
C GLN A 108 -0.24 -11.64 2.42
N GLU A 109 -0.65 -10.40 2.48
CA GLU A 109 -0.27 -9.46 3.54
C GLU A 109 -1.48 -8.93 4.31
N LEU A 110 -2.66 -8.90 3.67
CA LEU A 110 -3.91 -8.41 4.26
C LEU A 110 -4.85 -9.56 4.60
N GLU A 111 -5.57 -9.43 5.70
CA GLU A 111 -6.68 -10.32 6.01
C GLU A 111 -7.81 -10.13 4.98
N VAL A 112 -8.42 -11.21 4.50
CA VAL A 112 -9.53 -11.14 3.53
C VAL A 112 -10.67 -10.27 4.05
N ALA A 113 -11.00 -10.37 5.34
CA ALA A 113 -11.99 -9.53 5.99
C ALA A 113 -11.65 -8.03 5.93
N LEU A 114 -10.38 -7.66 5.85
CA LEU A 114 -9.97 -6.27 5.64
C LEU A 114 -10.23 -5.80 4.20
N VAL A 115 -9.97 -6.65 3.22
CA VAL A 115 -10.29 -6.37 1.82
C VAL A 115 -11.80 -6.25 1.62
N GLU A 116 -12.59 -7.12 2.29
CA GLU A 116 -14.06 -7.06 2.32
C GLU A 116 -14.59 -5.77 2.97
N LYS A 117 -13.91 -5.26 3.98
CA LYS A 117 -14.28 -4.04 4.72
C LYS A 117 -13.98 -2.75 3.93
N ALA A 118 -13.17 -2.82 2.89
CA ALA A 118 -12.78 -1.64 2.13
C ALA A 118 -13.97 -1.01 1.40
N ASP A 119 -14.13 0.31 1.54
CA ASP A 119 -15.15 1.08 0.81
C ASP A 119 -14.78 1.32 -0.65
N VAL A 120 -13.47 1.33 -0.94
CA VAL A 120 -12.93 1.50 -2.29
C VAL A 120 -11.74 0.55 -2.45
N LEU A 121 -11.89 -0.38 -3.37
CA LEU A 121 -10.88 -1.36 -3.73
C LEU A 121 -10.37 -1.07 -5.14
N VAL A 122 -9.10 -0.76 -5.26
CA VAL A 122 -8.45 -0.38 -6.52
C VAL A 122 -7.38 -1.40 -6.86
N ALA A 123 -7.35 -1.84 -8.12
CA ALA A 123 -6.28 -2.65 -8.68
C ALA A 123 -5.45 -1.82 -9.66
N ASP A 124 -4.15 -2.03 -9.75
CA ASP A 124 -3.35 -1.50 -10.85
C ASP A 124 -3.75 -2.14 -12.19
N HIS A 125 -4.05 -3.45 -12.20
CA HIS A 125 -4.65 -4.19 -13.30
C HIS A 125 -5.53 -5.32 -12.75
N ILE A 126 -6.85 -5.28 -13.01
CA ILE A 126 -7.82 -6.19 -12.37
C ILE A 126 -7.49 -7.66 -12.63
N GLU A 127 -7.23 -8.05 -13.88
CA GLU A 127 -6.99 -9.46 -14.22
C GLU A 127 -5.74 -10.00 -13.53
N GLN A 128 -4.71 -9.17 -13.38
CA GLN A 128 -3.47 -9.55 -12.71
C GLN A 128 -3.66 -9.66 -11.20
N CYS A 129 -4.35 -8.70 -10.58
CA CYS A 129 -4.64 -8.75 -9.14
C CYS A 129 -5.60 -9.89 -8.76
N VAL A 130 -6.47 -10.32 -9.69
CA VAL A 130 -7.34 -11.50 -9.51
C VAL A 130 -6.54 -12.80 -9.60
N ASP A 131 -5.50 -12.86 -10.43
CA ASP A 131 -4.62 -14.04 -10.55
C ASP A 131 -3.69 -14.16 -9.33
N HIS A 132 -3.08 -13.05 -8.92
CA HIS A 132 -2.21 -12.94 -7.75
C HIS A 132 -2.29 -11.53 -7.18
N GLY A 133 -2.19 -11.35 -5.90
CA GLY A 133 -2.44 -10.09 -5.20
C GLY A 133 -3.41 -10.31 -4.05
N GLU A 134 -3.65 -9.29 -3.26
CA GLU A 134 -4.60 -9.35 -2.15
C GLU A 134 -6.03 -9.61 -2.65
N ILE A 135 -6.37 -9.06 -3.80
CA ILE A 135 -7.67 -9.22 -4.46
C ILE A 135 -7.92 -10.68 -4.85
N SER A 136 -6.89 -11.46 -5.18
CA SER A 136 -7.06 -12.87 -5.54
C SER A 136 -7.76 -13.65 -4.44
N HIS A 137 -7.38 -13.45 -3.18
CA HIS A 137 -8.00 -14.09 -2.02
C HIS A 137 -9.44 -13.65 -1.77
N PHE A 138 -9.75 -12.40 -2.09
CA PHE A 138 -11.09 -11.81 -1.96
C PHE A 138 -12.05 -12.36 -3.00
N VAL A 139 -11.62 -12.51 -4.25
CA VAL A 139 -12.46 -12.97 -5.37
C VAL A 139 -12.65 -14.50 -5.36
N GLN A 140 -11.68 -15.27 -4.84
CA GLN A 140 -11.78 -16.74 -4.76
C GLN A 140 -13.06 -17.23 -4.05
N THR A 141 -13.62 -16.45 -3.15
CA THR A 141 -14.84 -16.81 -2.40
C THR A 141 -16.12 -16.46 -3.15
N ASP A 142 -16.08 -15.49 -4.07
CA ASP A 142 -17.23 -15.04 -4.85
C ASP A 142 -16.77 -14.20 -6.06
N ASP A 143 -16.86 -14.77 -7.25
CA ASP A 143 -16.43 -14.12 -8.51
C ASP A 143 -17.24 -12.85 -8.85
N THR A 144 -18.47 -12.71 -8.32
CA THR A 144 -19.27 -11.50 -8.53
C THR A 144 -18.63 -10.25 -7.92
N ARG A 145 -17.76 -10.42 -6.93
CA ARG A 145 -17.00 -9.35 -6.26
C ARG A 145 -16.04 -8.62 -7.21
N LYS A 146 -15.61 -9.26 -8.29
CA LYS A 146 -14.76 -8.64 -9.31
C LYS A 146 -15.37 -7.34 -9.86
N SER A 147 -16.69 -7.28 -9.96
CA SER A 147 -17.42 -6.09 -10.44
C SER A 147 -17.33 -4.88 -9.51
N THR A 148 -16.90 -5.05 -8.27
CA THR A 148 -16.74 -3.97 -7.28
C THR A 148 -15.35 -3.33 -7.31
N ILE A 149 -14.40 -3.93 -8.02
CA ILE A 149 -13.03 -3.49 -8.12
C ILE A 149 -12.90 -2.41 -9.20
N VAL A 150 -12.14 -1.35 -8.90
CA VAL A 150 -11.89 -0.23 -9.82
C VAL A 150 -10.43 -0.28 -10.29
N GLU A 151 -10.17 -0.10 -11.57
CA GLU A 151 -8.79 0.05 -12.03
C GLU A 151 -8.21 1.42 -11.69
N LEU A 152 -6.94 1.45 -11.35
CA LEU A 152 -6.22 2.70 -11.03
C LEU A 152 -6.32 3.72 -12.16
N GLY A 153 -6.25 3.27 -13.42
CA GLY A 153 -6.42 4.12 -14.59
C GLY A 153 -7.79 4.81 -14.64
N GLN A 154 -8.85 4.13 -14.18
CA GLN A 154 -10.18 4.74 -14.08
C GLN A 154 -10.23 5.82 -13.01
N VAL A 155 -9.60 5.58 -11.84
CA VAL A 155 -9.51 6.59 -10.77
C VAL A 155 -8.72 7.81 -11.20
N LEU A 156 -7.63 7.62 -11.98
CA LEU A 156 -6.83 8.73 -12.54
C LEU A 156 -7.65 9.60 -13.50
N ASN A 157 -8.46 8.98 -14.34
CA ASN A 157 -9.32 9.69 -15.30
C ASN A 157 -10.58 10.28 -14.65
N ASN A 158 -11.08 9.65 -13.58
CA ASN A 158 -12.26 10.09 -12.85
C ASN A 158 -12.05 9.94 -11.34
N PRO A 159 -11.50 10.97 -10.65
CA PRO A 159 -11.23 10.93 -9.21
C PRO A 159 -12.43 10.60 -8.31
N LYS A 160 -13.67 10.76 -8.82
CA LYS A 160 -14.88 10.39 -8.08
C LYS A 160 -15.03 8.88 -7.89
N MET A 161 -14.30 8.07 -8.62
CA MET A 161 -14.23 6.61 -8.44
C MET A 161 -13.27 6.20 -7.31
N GLY A 162 -12.44 7.12 -6.84
CA GLY A 162 -11.59 6.94 -5.66
C GLY A 162 -12.29 7.32 -4.35
N ARG A 163 -11.51 7.79 -3.39
CA ARG A 163 -12.02 8.28 -2.08
C ARG A 163 -13.01 9.43 -2.25
N ARG A 164 -14.15 9.33 -1.58
CA ARG A 164 -15.25 10.33 -1.61
C ARG A 164 -15.44 11.06 -0.29
N ASN A 165 -14.98 10.48 0.83
CA ASN A 165 -15.02 11.10 2.16
C ASN A 165 -13.90 10.57 3.06
N ASP A 166 -13.69 11.23 4.20
CA ASP A 166 -12.57 10.97 5.10
C ASP A 166 -12.74 9.74 5.98
N SER A 167 -13.94 9.15 6.06
CA SER A 167 -14.18 7.92 6.83
C SER A 167 -13.95 6.64 6.02
N GLN A 168 -13.89 6.72 4.71
CA GLN A 168 -13.72 5.54 3.87
C GLN A 168 -12.36 4.86 4.09
N ILE A 169 -12.37 3.53 4.16
CA ILE A 169 -11.16 2.71 4.04
C ILE A 169 -10.93 2.45 2.56
N THR A 170 -9.73 2.74 2.08
CA THR A 170 -9.37 2.53 0.67
C THR A 170 -8.15 1.61 0.57
N ILE A 171 -8.21 0.64 -0.33
CA ILE A 171 -7.10 -0.29 -0.60
C ILE A 171 -6.71 -0.15 -2.07
N ALA A 172 -5.42 -0.02 -2.33
CA ALA A 172 -4.82 -0.16 -3.65
C ALA A 172 -3.94 -1.41 -3.67
N ASP A 173 -4.35 -2.40 -4.44
CA ASP A 173 -3.59 -3.62 -4.70
C ASP A 173 -2.73 -3.41 -5.94
N GLN A 174 -1.42 -3.57 -5.79
CA GLN A 174 -0.43 -3.27 -6.82
C GLN A 174 0.51 -4.46 -7.02
N THR A 175 0.28 -5.16 -8.11
CA THR A 175 1.10 -6.31 -8.51
C THR A 175 2.21 -5.95 -9.50
N GLY A 176 2.22 -4.69 -9.96
CA GLY A 176 3.17 -4.16 -10.93
C GLY A 176 2.72 -4.33 -12.38
N ILE A 177 2.74 -3.25 -13.14
CA ILE A 177 2.34 -3.25 -14.54
C ILE A 177 3.45 -2.71 -15.46
N ALA A 178 3.62 -3.28 -16.62
CA ALA A 178 4.64 -2.89 -17.61
C ALA A 178 4.56 -1.40 -18.03
N ALA A 179 3.40 -0.77 -17.89
CA ALA A 179 3.25 0.66 -18.16
C ALA A 179 4.15 1.53 -17.25
N CYS A 180 4.39 1.11 -16.00
CA CYS A 180 5.30 1.80 -15.08
C CYS A 180 6.75 1.71 -15.56
N ASP A 181 7.18 0.55 -16.05
CA ASP A 181 8.54 0.34 -16.60
C ASP A 181 8.77 1.19 -17.85
N ILE A 182 7.76 1.26 -18.73
CA ILE A 182 7.80 2.09 -19.93
C ILE A 182 7.89 3.58 -19.53
N ALA A 183 7.09 4.03 -18.59
CA ALA A 183 7.08 5.43 -18.15
C ALA A 183 8.43 5.85 -17.53
N ILE A 184 9.03 4.99 -16.69
CA ILE A 184 10.36 5.24 -16.12
C ILE A 184 11.42 5.24 -17.21
N SER A 185 11.40 4.27 -18.13
CA SER A 185 12.35 4.20 -19.24
C SER A 185 12.28 5.45 -20.13
N GLN A 186 11.07 5.92 -20.44
CA GLN A 186 10.86 7.16 -21.18
C GLN A 186 11.41 8.39 -20.43
N SER A 187 11.18 8.46 -19.12
CA SER A 187 11.68 9.55 -18.28
C SER A 187 13.21 9.59 -18.25
N VAL A 188 13.85 8.43 -18.15
CA VAL A 188 15.31 8.32 -18.19
C VAL A 188 15.85 8.77 -19.55
N LEU A 189 15.25 8.29 -20.66
CA LEU A 189 15.66 8.71 -22.00
C LEU A 189 15.53 10.22 -22.23
N ASN A 190 14.49 10.84 -21.68
CA ASN A 190 14.27 12.28 -21.83
C ASN A 190 15.21 13.13 -20.94
N SER A 191 15.92 12.52 -19.99
CA SER A 191 16.87 13.21 -19.11
C SER A 191 18.31 13.21 -19.63
N TRP A 192 18.55 12.52 -20.73
CA TRP A 192 19.82 12.49 -21.48
C TRP A 192 19.78 13.43 -22.68
#